data_41424c3c5c17c6ae52ea6894442bf4bd
#
_entry.id   41424c3c5c17c6ae52ea6894442bf4bd
#
_cell.length_a   1.000
_cell.length_b   1.000
_cell.length_c   1.000
_cell.angle_alpha   90.00
_cell.angle_beta   90.00
_cell.angle_gamma   90.00
#
_symmetry.space_group_name_H-M   'P 1'
#
loop_
_entity.id
_entity.type
_entity.pdbx_description
1 polymer ?
#
loop_
_entity_poly.entity_id
_entity_poly.type
_entity_poly.pdbx_seq_one_letter_code
_entity_poly.pdbx_strand_id
1 'polypeptide(L)'
;IGAIAEAHHYVEKVATGELPFLLTSCCPSWAMLAKKQFPDMVVQVSQELTPMVATARTIKQKHPNAHVVFIGPCAAKKLEASRRTVRSDVDFVITFEELQAMFDAKKIVPSECGGASSLHNATGAGRGYAVAGGVAEAIEKCINEYYPGVPVHIEHAEGLAECKKALMLAKAGRMNGCLIEGMGCPGGCVAGAGTNISIPKAQKEVKN
;
A
#
# COMPACT_ATOMS: atom_id res chain seq x y z
N ILE A 1 -7.49 -7.72 4.76
CA ILE A 1 -6.63 -8.86 4.38
C ILE A 1 -5.16 -8.47 4.52
N GLY A 2 -4.66 -7.45 3.81
CA GLY A 2 -3.24 -7.09 3.83
C GLY A 2 -2.70 -6.74 5.22
N ALA A 3 -3.42 -5.92 6.00
CA ALA A 3 -2.99 -5.55 7.35
C ALA A 3 -2.90 -6.76 8.30
N ILE A 4 -3.80 -7.72 8.17
CA ILE A 4 -3.78 -8.95 9.00
C ILE A 4 -2.57 -9.80 8.66
N ALA A 5 -2.26 -9.97 7.37
CA ALA A 5 -1.09 -10.73 6.94
C ALA A 5 0.22 -10.08 7.37
N GLU A 6 0.35 -8.77 7.22
CA GLU A 6 1.52 -8.01 7.71
C GLU A 6 1.63 -8.05 9.24
N ALA A 7 0.51 -7.98 9.98
CA ALA A 7 0.49 -8.11 11.44
C ALA A 7 1.01 -9.48 11.88
N HIS A 8 0.52 -10.54 11.24
CA HIS A 8 1.00 -11.92 11.49
C HIS A 8 2.51 -12.03 11.22
N HIS A 9 2.97 -11.53 10.08
CA HIS A 9 4.38 -11.54 9.71
C HIS A 9 5.26 -10.77 10.72
N TYR A 10 4.80 -9.60 11.19
CA TYR A 10 5.51 -8.85 12.23
C TYR A 10 5.62 -9.66 13.53
N VAL A 11 4.52 -10.24 14.00
CA VAL A 11 4.50 -11.03 15.24
C VAL A 11 5.40 -12.24 15.12
N GLU A 12 5.34 -12.98 14.01
CA GLU A 12 6.16 -14.17 13.81
C GLU A 12 7.66 -13.86 13.68
N LYS A 13 8.05 -12.75 13.10
CA LYS A 13 9.44 -12.47 12.73
C LYS A 13 10.12 -11.44 13.63
N VAL A 14 9.43 -10.39 13.99
CA VAL A 14 10.04 -9.28 14.77
C VAL A 14 9.81 -9.47 16.27
N ALA A 15 8.58 -9.76 16.68
CA ALA A 15 8.30 -9.95 18.10
C ALA A 15 9.01 -11.19 18.69
N THR A 16 9.32 -12.19 17.87
CA THR A 16 10.13 -13.35 18.28
C THR A 16 11.65 -13.09 18.22
N GLY A 17 12.08 -11.96 17.65
CA GLY A 17 13.50 -11.62 17.49
C GLY A 17 14.20 -12.29 16.31
N GLU A 18 13.48 -12.97 15.41
CA GLU A 18 14.04 -13.57 14.19
C GLU A 18 14.54 -12.50 13.21
N LEU A 19 13.80 -11.40 13.08
CA LEU A 19 14.21 -10.22 12.31
C LEU A 19 14.36 -9.01 13.23
N PRO A 20 15.33 -8.14 12.98
CA PRO A 20 15.52 -6.93 13.77
C PRO A 20 14.38 -5.92 13.59
N PHE A 21 13.75 -5.87 12.43
CA PHE A 21 12.62 -5.01 12.08
C PHE A 21 11.91 -5.55 10.84
N LEU A 22 10.72 -5.03 10.54
CA LEU A 22 9.97 -5.35 9.33
C LEU A 22 9.71 -4.08 8.51
N LEU A 23 10.00 -4.15 7.21
CA LEU A 23 9.66 -3.13 6.21
C LEU A 23 8.36 -3.54 5.50
N THR A 24 7.35 -2.66 5.45
CA THR A 24 6.11 -2.96 4.75
C THR A 24 6.31 -3.18 3.25
N SER A 25 5.45 -3.95 2.60
CA SER A 25 5.55 -4.27 1.18
C SER A 25 4.55 -3.53 0.29
N CYS A 26 3.57 -2.84 0.87
CA CYS A 26 2.42 -2.29 0.15
C CYS A 26 2.77 -1.22 -0.90
N CYS A 27 3.86 -0.45 -0.72
CA CYS A 27 4.32 0.56 -1.67
C CYS A 27 5.43 0.02 -2.58
N PRO A 28 5.18 -0.15 -3.92
CA PRO A 28 6.20 -0.67 -4.83
C PRO A 28 7.44 0.20 -4.94
N SER A 29 7.30 1.52 -4.85
CA SER A 29 8.45 2.46 -4.90
C SER A 29 9.36 2.30 -3.69
N TRP A 30 8.80 2.18 -2.49
CA TRP A 30 9.51 1.92 -1.25
C TRP A 30 10.24 0.57 -1.30
N ALA A 31 9.52 -0.50 -1.62
CA ALA A 31 10.09 -1.84 -1.71
C ALA A 31 11.22 -1.92 -2.76
N MET A 32 11.08 -1.19 -3.88
CA MET A 32 12.13 -1.10 -4.89
C MET A 32 13.34 -0.30 -4.42
N LEU A 33 13.14 0.79 -3.68
CA LEU A 33 14.23 1.56 -3.08
C LEU A 33 15.04 0.69 -2.12
N ALA A 34 14.36 -0.03 -1.21
CA ALA A 34 15.00 -0.96 -0.29
C ALA A 34 15.79 -2.04 -1.06
N LYS A 35 15.16 -2.74 -1.99
CA LYS A 35 15.79 -3.83 -2.76
C LYS A 35 16.97 -3.39 -3.62
N LYS A 36 16.95 -2.16 -4.17
CA LYS A 36 18.02 -1.69 -5.05
C LYS A 36 19.18 -1.01 -4.32
N GLN A 37 18.90 -0.24 -3.28
CA GLN A 37 19.93 0.53 -2.60
C GLN A 37 20.42 -0.14 -1.30
N PHE A 38 19.64 -1.07 -0.76
CA PHE A 38 19.96 -1.79 0.48
C PHE A 38 19.71 -3.30 0.30
N PRO A 39 20.43 -3.96 -0.63
CA PRO A 39 20.17 -5.38 -0.98
C PRO A 39 20.38 -6.34 0.20
N ASP A 40 21.22 -5.97 1.16
CA ASP A 40 21.44 -6.67 2.42
C ASP A 40 20.22 -6.66 3.37
N MET A 41 19.26 -5.76 3.12
CA MET A 41 18.03 -5.64 3.91
C MET A 41 16.79 -6.24 3.20
N VAL A 42 16.98 -6.98 2.12
CA VAL A 42 15.84 -7.54 1.35
C VAL A 42 15.01 -8.53 2.16
N VAL A 43 15.65 -9.25 3.09
CA VAL A 43 14.97 -10.23 3.96
C VAL A 43 14.03 -9.58 4.97
N GLN A 44 14.25 -8.30 5.31
CA GLN A 44 13.38 -7.52 6.18
C GLN A 44 12.19 -6.89 5.44
N VAL A 45 12.19 -6.90 4.10
CA VAL A 45 11.01 -6.46 3.34
C VAL A 45 9.95 -7.54 3.41
N SER A 46 8.78 -7.18 3.91
CA SER A 46 7.64 -8.10 3.98
C SER A 46 7.40 -8.79 2.63
N GLN A 47 7.13 -10.08 2.68
CA GLN A 47 6.80 -10.88 1.51
C GLN A 47 5.29 -10.91 1.23
N GLU A 48 4.53 -10.21 2.05
CA GLU A 48 3.08 -10.16 1.89
C GLU A 48 2.67 -9.47 0.58
N LEU A 49 1.56 -9.94 0.02
CA LEU A 49 1.02 -9.38 -1.21
C LEU A 49 0.51 -7.96 -0.95
N THR A 50 0.78 -7.07 -1.89
CA THR A 50 0.17 -5.74 -1.83
C THR A 50 -1.35 -5.84 -1.92
N PRO A 51 -2.11 -4.88 -1.36
CA PRO A 51 -3.58 -4.90 -1.41
C PRO A 51 -4.14 -5.06 -2.83
N MET A 52 -3.48 -4.48 -3.84
CA MET A 52 -3.86 -4.64 -5.24
C MET A 52 -3.79 -6.10 -5.66
N VAL A 53 -2.66 -6.76 -5.43
CA VAL A 53 -2.44 -8.15 -5.86
C VAL A 53 -3.28 -9.13 -5.05
N ALA A 54 -3.37 -8.95 -3.74
CA ALA A 54 -4.20 -9.79 -2.87
C ALA A 54 -5.67 -9.77 -3.29
N THR A 55 -6.20 -8.57 -3.56
CA THR A 55 -7.58 -8.40 -4.01
C THR A 55 -7.80 -9.04 -5.39
N ALA A 56 -6.87 -8.80 -6.33
CA ALA A 56 -6.95 -9.36 -7.67
C ALA A 56 -6.97 -10.90 -7.66
N ARG A 57 -6.09 -11.53 -6.87
CA ARG A 57 -6.08 -12.99 -6.69
C ARG A 57 -7.38 -13.51 -6.10
N THR A 58 -7.90 -12.83 -5.08
CA THR A 58 -9.20 -13.22 -4.47
C THR A 58 -10.34 -13.13 -5.48
N ILE A 59 -10.35 -12.11 -6.34
CA ILE A 59 -11.36 -11.97 -7.40
C ILE A 59 -11.22 -13.11 -8.41
N LYS A 60 -10.02 -13.36 -8.93
CA LYS A 60 -9.80 -14.41 -9.94
C LYS A 60 -9.99 -15.83 -9.40
N GLN A 61 -9.78 -16.06 -8.11
CA GLN A 61 -10.14 -17.34 -7.47
C GLN A 61 -11.66 -17.60 -7.50
N LYS A 62 -12.45 -16.55 -7.27
CA LYS A 62 -13.93 -16.64 -7.30
C LYS A 62 -14.51 -16.55 -8.71
N HIS A 63 -13.84 -15.83 -9.58
CA HIS A 63 -14.25 -15.52 -10.95
C HIS A 63 -13.06 -15.69 -11.90
N PRO A 64 -12.71 -16.92 -12.31
CA PRO A 64 -11.49 -17.21 -13.08
C PRO A 64 -11.34 -16.43 -14.41
N ASN A 65 -12.47 -16.07 -15.02
CA ASN A 65 -12.51 -15.33 -16.28
C ASN A 65 -12.63 -13.80 -16.10
N ALA A 66 -12.53 -13.30 -14.87
CA ALA A 66 -12.64 -11.86 -14.63
C ALA A 66 -11.38 -11.13 -15.13
N HIS A 67 -11.58 -9.98 -15.77
CA HIS A 67 -10.54 -9.00 -16.02
C HIS A 67 -10.47 -8.03 -14.83
N VAL A 68 -9.31 -7.94 -14.21
CA VAL A 68 -9.09 -7.07 -13.05
C VAL A 68 -8.37 -5.80 -13.47
N VAL A 69 -9.02 -4.68 -13.26
CA VAL A 69 -8.48 -3.34 -13.52
C VAL A 69 -8.27 -2.63 -12.19
N PHE A 70 -7.02 -2.25 -11.89
CA PHE A 70 -6.73 -1.38 -10.76
C PHE A 70 -6.82 0.08 -11.21
N ILE A 71 -7.62 0.87 -10.52
CA ILE A 71 -7.75 2.32 -10.75
C ILE A 71 -7.26 3.04 -9.49
N GLY A 72 -6.29 3.93 -9.65
CA GLY A 72 -5.73 4.66 -8.53
C GLY A 72 -4.61 5.62 -8.93
N PRO A 73 -4.10 6.46 -8.01
CA PRO A 73 -3.16 7.53 -8.37
C PRO A 73 -1.72 7.05 -8.60
N CYS A 74 -1.42 5.76 -8.46
CA CYS A 74 -0.05 5.24 -8.36
C CYS A 74 0.50 4.73 -9.69
N ALA A 75 1.44 5.44 -10.29
CA ALA A 75 2.15 4.98 -11.49
C ALA A 75 3.04 3.75 -11.25
N ALA A 76 3.62 3.60 -10.04
CA ALA A 76 4.47 2.44 -9.71
C ALA A 76 3.70 1.11 -9.69
N LYS A 77 2.38 1.13 -9.51
CA LYS A 77 1.51 -0.04 -9.62
C LYS A 77 1.48 -0.63 -11.04
N LYS A 78 1.74 0.17 -12.08
CA LYS A 78 1.90 -0.32 -13.46
C LYS A 78 3.12 -1.25 -13.56
N LEU A 79 4.25 -0.85 -12.97
CA LEU A 79 5.45 -1.67 -12.93
C LEU A 79 5.24 -2.94 -12.09
N GLU A 80 4.54 -2.83 -10.99
CA GLU A 80 4.20 -4.00 -10.17
C GLU A 80 3.35 -5.00 -10.94
N ALA A 81 2.28 -4.56 -11.59
CA ALA A 81 1.40 -5.41 -12.40
C ALA A 81 2.14 -6.09 -13.58
N SER A 82 3.20 -5.48 -14.11
CA SER A 82 3.99 -6.06 -15.21
C SER A 82 4.93 -7.19 -14.79
N ARG A 83 5.15 -7.43 -13.49
CA ARG A 83 6.06 -8.46 -12.99
C ARG A 83 5.55 -9.86 -13.33
N ARG A 84 6.46 -10.79 -13.65
CA ARG A 84 6.13 -12.18 -14.00
C ARG A 84 5.23 -12.89 -12.98
N THR A 85 5.39 -12.57 -11.69
CA THR A 85 4.65 -13.18 -10.58
C THR A 85 3.28 -12.58 -10.34
N VAL A 86 2.92 -11.49 -11.01
CA VAL A 86 1.72 -10.68 -10.75
C VAL A 86 0.90 -10.42 -12.01
N ARG A 87 1.52 -10.43 -13.19
CA ARG A 87 0.89 -10.02 -14.46
C ARG A 87 -0.34 -10.85 -14.87
N SER A 88 -0.52 -12.02 -14.29
CA SER A 88 -1.72 -12.85 -14.48
C SER A 88 -2.86 -12.50 -13.52
N ASP A 89 -2.56 -11.76 -12.46
CA ASP A 89 -3.53 -11.39 -11.43
C ASP A 89 -4.23 -10.06 -11.76
N VAL A 90 -3.42 -9.05 -12.17
CA VAL A 90 -3.91 -7.70 -12.51
C VAL A 90 -3.71 -7.46 -14.00
N ASP A 91 -4.81 -7.33 -14.74
CA ASP A 91 -4.76 -7.20 -16.20
C ASP A 91 -4.38 -5.78 -16.61
N PHE A 92 -4.92 -4.75 -15.94
CA PHE A 92 -4.65 -3.36 -16.26
C PHE A 92 -4.49 -2.51 -15.00
N VAL A 93 -3.67 -1.46 -15.11
CA VAL A 93 -3.53 -0.40 -14.12
C VAL A 93 -3.77 0.94 -14.81
N ILE A 94 -4.77 1.68 -14.36
CA ILE A 94 -5.17 2.98 -14.89
C ILE A 94 -5.03 4.03 -13.78
N THR A 95 -4.38 5.15 -14.07
CA THR A 95 -4.33 6.29 -13.14
C THR A 95 -5.63 7.09 -13.17
N PHE A 96 -5.84 7.94 -12.17
CA PHE A 96 -7.01 8.83 -12.19
C PHE A 96 -6.96 9.83 -13.34
N GLU A 97 -5.77 10.32 -13.70
CA GLU A 97 -5.60 11.18 -14.89
C GLU A 97 -5.97 10.44 -16.19
N GLU A 98 -5.53 9.19 -16.33
CA GLU A 98 -5.88 8.37 -17.50
C GLU A 98 -7.38 8.06 -17.55
N LEU A 99 -8.00 7.76 -16.41
CA LEU A 99 -9.45 7.56 -16.33
C LEU A 99 -10.21 8.83 -16.69
N GLN A 100 -9.77 10.01 -16.22
CA GLN A 100 -10.36 11.28 -16.60
C GLN A 100 -10.26 11.51 -18.10
N ALA A 101 -9.09 11.25 -18.70
CA ALA A 101 -8.93 11.37 -20.16
C ALA A 101 -9.87 10.43 -20.94
N MET A 102 -10.14 9.22 -20.42
CA MET A 102 -11.13 8.31 -21.02
C MET A 102 -12.55 8.87 -20.92
N PHE A 103 -12.92 9.50 -19.79
CA PHE A 103 -14.20 10.15 -19.62
C PHE A 103 -14.37 11.32 -20.59
N ASP A 104 -13.35 12.16 -20.69
CA ASP A 104 -13.34 13.33 -21.61
C ASP A 104 -13.49 12.87 -23.07
N ALA A 105 -12.75 11.85 -23.49
CA ALA A 105 -12.85 11.30 -24.84
C ALA A 105 -14.24 10.71 -25.15
N LYS A 106 -14.93 10.20 -24.14
CA LYS A 106 -16.30 9.67 -24.25
C LYS A 106 -17.38 10.70 -23.94
N LYS A 107 -17.01 11.93 -23.60
CA LYS A 107 -17.93 12.99 -23.16
C LYS A 107 -18.78 12.58 -21.96
N ILE A 108 -18.21 11.81 -21.04
CA ILE A 108 -18.84 11.41 -19.79
C ILE A 108 -18.53 12.45 -18.74
N VAL A 109 -19.56 13.00 -18.13
CA VAL A 109 -19.46 13.94 -17.01
C VAL A 109 -19.86 13.18 -15.75
N PRO A 110 -18.93 12.79 -14.85
CA PRO A 110 -19.24 11.93 -13.70
C PRO A 110 -20.32 12.49 -12.78
N SER A 111 -20.37 13.81 -12.59
CA SER A 111 -21.40 14.47 -11.76
C SER A 111 -22.83 14.41 -12.35
N GLU A 112 -22.96 14.11 -13.64
CA GLU A 112 -24.24 13.96 -14.33
C GLU A 112 -24.69 12.50 -14.42
N CYS A 113 -23.82 11.55 -14.04
CA CYS A 113 -24.18 10.14 -14.00
C CYS A 113 -25.07 9.86 -12.79
N GLY A 114 -26.26 9.32 -13.04
CA GLY A 114 -27.18 8.88 -11.99
C GLY A 114 -26.72 7.57 -11.34
N GLY A 115 -27.28 7.24 -10.16
CA GLY A 115 -27.14 5.92 -9.55
C GLY A 115 -25.86 5.71 -8.74
N ALA A 116 -25.29 6.74 -8.13
CA ALA A 116 -24.20 6.59 -7.18
C ALA A 116 -24.62 5.69 -6.01
N SER A 117 -24.02 4.51 -5.93
CA SER A 117 -24.09 3.67 -4.73
C SER A 117 -22.81 3.80 -3.95
N SER A 118 -22.91 4.09 -2.65
CA SER A 118 -21.75 4.08 -1.78
C SER A 118 -21.34 2.65 -1.44
N LEU A 119 -20.06 2.32 -1.66
CA LEU A 119 -19.48 1.06 -1.21
C LEU A 119 -19.15 1.17 0.28
N HIS A 120 -19.90 0.49 1.13
CA HIS A 120 -19.72 0.50 2.58
C HIS A 120 -18.89 -0.68 3.12
N ASN A 121 -18.30 -1.50 2.25
CA ASN A 121 -17.66 -2.75 2.63
C ASN A 121 -16.22 -2.58 3.16
N ALA A 122 -15.66 -1.38 3.12
CA ALA A 122 -14.32 -1.12 3.63
C ALA A 122 -14.37 -0.65 5.09
N THR A 123 -13.45 -1.16 5.92
CA THR A 123 -13.22 -0.64 7.27
C THR A 123 -12.57 0.75 7.21
N GLY A 124 -12.70 1.56 8.27
CA GLY A 124 -12.02 2.85 8.38
C GLY A 124 -10.49 2.70 8.23
N ALA A 125 -9.90 1.67 8.84
CA ALA A 125 -8.49 1.33 8.68
C ALA A 125 -8.13 0.99 7.22
N GLY A 126 -8.98 0.25 6.51
CA GLY A 126 -8.78 -0.07 5.09
C GLY A 126 -8.81 1.17 4.19
N ARG A 127 -9.72 2.12 4.47
CA ARG A 127 -9.75 3.40 3.74
C ARG A 127 -8.51 4.25 4.04
N GLY A 128 -8.04 4.26 5.28
CA GLY A 128 -6.85 4.99 5.71
C GLY A 128 -5.55 4.56 5.02
N TYR A 129 -5.50 3.37 4.43
CA TYR A 129 -4.31 2.82 3.76
C TYR A 129 -3.69 3.74 2.70
N ALA A 130 -4.50 4.59 2.07
CA ALA A 130 -4.06 5.48 1.01
C ALA A 130 -3.32 6.74 1.51
N VAL A 131 -3.34 6.99 2.81
CA VAL A 131 -2.67 8.14 3.45
C VAL A 131 -1.41 7.65 4.16
N ALA A 132 -0.35 8.46 4.19
CA ALA A 132 0.88 8.14 4.92
C ALA A 132 0.58 7.88 6.41
N GLY A 133 1.20 6.85 6.98
CA GLY A 133 0.94 6.34 8.33
C GLY A 133 -0.26 5.38 8.42
N GLY A 134 -1.14 5.37 7.44
CA GLY A 134 -2.39 4.60 7.51
C GLY A 134 -2.21 3.09 7.39
N VAL A 135 -1.16 2.63 6.73
CA VAL A 135 -0.83 1.19 6.68
C VAL A 135 -0.35 0.71 8.03
N ALA A 136 0.60 1.42 8.62
CA ALA A 136 1.14 1.09 9.93
C ALA A 136 0.06 1.12 11.02
N GLU A 137 -0.81 2.14 11.03
CA GLU A 137 -1.97 2.23 11.92
C GLU A 137 -2.93 1.04 11.76
N ALA A 138 -3.18 0.61 10.53
CA ALA A 138 -4.06 -0.53 10.28
C ALA A 138 -3.43 -1.85 10.76
N ILE A 139 -2.10 -2.01 10.61
CA ILE A 139 -1.37 -3.19 11.09
C ILE A 139 -1.35 -3.20 12.62
N GLU A 140 -1.08 -2.06 13.26
CA GLU A 140 -1.12 -1.91 14.72
C GLU A 140 -2.48 -2.31 15.30
N LYS A 141 -3.58 -1.83 14.68
CA LYS A 141 -4.93 -2.24 15.07
C LYS A 141 -5.14 -3.75 14.98
N CYS A 142 -4.62 -4.37 13.91
CA CYS A 142 -4.68 -5.83 13.77
C CYS A 142 -3.84 -6.54 14.85
N ILE A 143 -2.64 -6.05 15.17
CA ILE A 143 -1.81 -6.63 16.23
C ILE A 143 -2.55 -6.53 17.57
N ASN A 144 -3.07 -5.37 17.91
CA ASN A 144 -3.80 -5.16 19.17
C ASN A 144 -5.06 -6.04 19.29
N GLU A 145 -5.75 -6.30 18.16
CA GLU A 145 -6.96 -7.11 18.12
C GLU A 145 -6.68 -8.62 18.18
N TYR A 146 -5.72 -9.10 17.36
CA TYR A 146 -5.48 -10.54 17.18
C TYR A 146 -4.33 -11.09 18.01
N TYR A 147 -3.42 -10.22 18.49
CA TYR A 147 -2.23 -10.59 19.26
C TYR A 147 -2.10 -9.69 20.50
N PRO A 148 -3.11 -9.68 21.42
CA PRO A 148 -3.12 -8.77 22.57
C PRO A 148 -1.89 -8.98 23.44
N GLY A 149 -1.24 -7.89 23.83
CA GLY A 149 -0.03 -7.90 24.65
C GLY A 149 1.29 -7.97 23.88
N VAL A 150 1.27 -8.13 22.56
CA VAL A 150 2.49 -8.00 21.75
C VAL A 150 2.78 -6.52 21.53
N PRO A 151 3.95 -6.00 21.97
CA PRO A 151 4.31 -4.62 21.74
C PRO A 151 4.63 -4.40 20.25
N VAL A 152 4.17 -3.28 19.71
CA VAL A 152 4.51 -2.85 18.36
C VAL A 152 5.05 -1.43 18.39
N HIS A 153 6.22 -1.23 17.78
CA HIS A 153 6.81 0.10 17.58
C HIS A 153 6.70 0.44 16.09
N ILE A 154 6.06 1.56 15.81
CA ILE A 154 5.81 2.00 14.45
C ILE A 154 6.72 3.17 14.11
N GLU A 155 7.35 3.06 12.95
CA GLU A 155 8.04 4.15 12.27
C GLU A 155 7.45 4.32 10.87
N HIS A 156 7.37 5.52 10.38
CA HIS A 156 6.90 5.81 9.03
C HIS A 156 7.75 6.86 8.34
N ALA A 157 7.85 6.73 7.02
CA ALA A 157 8.58 7.64 6.16
C ALA A 157 7.79 7.89 4.88
N GLU A 158 7.69 9.15 4.47
CA GLU A 158 7.01 9.55 3.26
C GLU A 158 7.90 10.38 2.33
N GLY A 159 7.82 10.09 1.03
CA GLY A 159 8.77 10.60 0.06
C GLY A 159 10.08 9.81 0.06
N LEU A 160 10.70 9.68 -1.13
CA LEU A 160 11.88 8.81 -1.30
C LEU A 160 13.10 9.25 -0.47
N ALA A 161 13.24 10.54 -0.19
CA ALA A 161 14.36 11.06 0.62
C ALA A 161 14.26 10.59 2.08
N GLU A 162 13.09 10.75 2.71
CA GLU A 162 12.86 10.28 4.08
C GLU A 162 12.84 8.75 4.15
N CYS A 163 12.28 8.08 3.14
CA CYS A 163 12.37 6.64 3.02
C CYS A 163 13.83 6.14 3.01
N LYS A 164 14.71 6.79 2.26
CA LYS A 164 16.13 6.45 2.24
C LYS A 164 16.79 6.68 3.61
N LYS A 165 16.47 7.78 4.28
CA LYS A 165 16.96 8.08 5.62
C LYS A 165 16.50 7.03 6.64
N ALA A 166 15.24 6.62 6.60
CA ALA A 166 14.70 5.55 7.45
C ALA A 166 15.47 4.24 7.24
N LEU A 167 15.73 3.84 5.98
CA LEU A 167 16.53 2.66 5.66
C LEU A 167 17.98 2.76 6.20
N MET A 168 18.59 3.94 6.15
CA MET A 168 19.94 4.15 6.72
C MET A 168 19.91 4.00 8.24
N LEU A 169 18.91 4.52 8.93
CA LEU A 169 18.75 4.39 10.37
C LEU A 169 18.47 2.94 10.78
N ALA A 170 17.63 2.24 10.04
CA ALA A 170 17.34 0.83 10.24
C ALA A 170 18.61 -0.03 10.07
N LYS A 171 19.40 0.23 9.01
CA LYS A 171 20.69 -0.43 8.78
C LYS A 171 21.69 -0.17 9.89
N ALA A 172 21.64 1.00 10.51
CA ALA A 172 22.48 1.36 11.67
C ALA A 172 21.98 0.77 13.00
N GLY A 173 20.94 -0.07 12.99
CA GLY A 173 20.38 -0.73 14.17
C GLY A 173 19.53 0.18 15.07
N ARG A 174 19.13 1.36 14.58
CA ARG A 174 18.37 2.35 15.38
C ARG A 174 16.85 2.13 15.32
N MET A 175 16.39 1.14 14.57
CA MET A 175 14.97 0.82 14.38
C MET A 175 14.68 -0.66 14.68
N ASN A 176 15.44 -1.26 15.58
CA ASN A 176 15.21 -2.63 16.01
C ASN A 176 13.86 -2.74 16.76
N GLY A 177 13.11 -3.81 16.48
CA GLY A 177 11.76 -4.00 17.01
C GLY A 177 10.67 -3.22 16.28
N CYS A 178 11.01 -2.42 15.26
CA CYS A 178 10.03 -1.58 14.56
C CYS A 178 9.35 -2.28 13.39
N LEU A 179 8.08 -1.91 13.18
CA LEU A 179 7.41 -1.98 11.91
C LEU A 179 7.62 -0.65 11.18
N ILE A 180 8.25 -0.68 10.02
CA ILE A 180 8.63 0.55 9.29
C ILE A 180 7.76 0.64 8.03
N GLU A 181 6.85 1.61 8.01
CA GLU A 181 6.09 1.96 6.82
C GLU A 181 6.88 2.92 5.95
N GLY A 182 7.00 2.60 4.66
CA GLY A 182 7.56 3.52 3.68
C GLY A 182 6.58 3.80 2.54
N MET A 183 6.33 5.09 2.30
CA MET A 183 5.54 5.59 1.19
C MET A 183 6.41 6.42 0.24
N GLY A 184 6.54 6.00 -1.01
CA GLY A 184 7.36 6.72 -2.00
C GLY A 184 6.85 8.12 -2.34
N CYS A 185 5.58 8.42 -2.09
CA CYS A 185 4.95 9.71 -2.33
C CYS A 185 4.72 10.47 -1.02
N PRO A 186 5.05 11.77 -0.93
CA PRO A 186 4.72 12.60 0.23
C PRO A 186 3.21 12.71 0.40
N GLY A 187 2.67 12.37 1.56
CA GLY A 187 1.23 12.30 1.82
C GLY A 187 0.60 10.92 1.59
N GLY A 188 1.38 9.93 1.13
CA GLY A 188 0.92 8.58 0.83
C GLY A 188 0.43 8.39 -0.60
N CYS A 189 -0.34 7.31 -0.84
CA CYS A 189 -0.83 6.97 -2.18
C CYS A 189 -1.74 8.05 -2.79
N VAL A 190 -2.47 8.80 -1.98
CA VAL A 190 -3.32 9.92 -2.44
C VAL A 190 -2.53 11.01 -3.18
N ALA A 191 -1.22 11.08 -2.96
CA ALA A 191 -0.28 12.00 -3.62
C ALA A 191 0.47 11.34 -4.79
N GLY A 192 0.01 10.20 -5.27
CA GLY A 192 0.61 9.51 -6.41
C GLY A 192 0.62 10.35 -7.69
N ALA A 193 1.55 10.02 -8.59
CA ALA A 193 1.79 10.80 -9.81
C ALA A 193 0.57 10.94 -10.74
N GLY A 194 -0.40 10.04 -10.65
CA GLY A 194 -1.63 10.09 -11.45
C GLY A 194 -2.85 10.62 -10.70
N THR A 195 -2.65 11.41 -9.62
CA THR A 195 -3.74 12.10 -8.92
C THR A 195 -4.17 13.38 -9.67
N ASN A 196 -5.44 13.72 -9.59
CA ASN A 196 -6.04 14.89 -10.24
C ASN A 196 -6.59 15.92 -9.25
N ILE A 197 -6.34 15.77 -7.94
CA ILE A 197 -6.74 16.72 -6.89
C ILE A 197 -5.57 17.01 -5.96
N SER A 198 -5.66 18.11 -5.20
CA SER A 198 -4.61 18.47 -4.24
C SER A 198 -4.51 17.46 -3.09
N ILE A 199 -3.28 17.24 -2.59
CA ILE A 199 -2.99 16.26 -1.53
C ILE A 199 -3.84 16.50 -0.28
N PRO A 200 -3.96 17.74 0.28
CA PRO A 200 -4.79 17.97 1.47
C PRO A 200 -6.26 17.63 1.25
N LYS A 201 -6.79 17.90 0.05
CA LYS A 201 -8.17 17.56 -0.30
C LYS A 201 -8.33 16.04 -0.37
N ALA A 202 -7.41 15.35 -1.06
CA ALA A 202 -7.45 13.89 -1.16
C ALA A 202 -7.36 13.19 0.20
N GLN A 203 -6.47 13.66 1.09
CA GLN A 203 -6.35 13.14 2.45
C GLN A 203 -7.62 13.31 3.28
N LYS A 204 -8.29 14.46 3.15
CA LYS A 204 -9.56 14.73 3.83
C LYS A 204 -10.68 13.81 3.33
N GLU A 205 -10.83 13.67 2.02
CA GLU A 205 -11.88 12.84 1.42
C GLU A 205 -11.75 11.36 1.77
N VAL A 206 -10.53 10.85 1.91
CA VAL A 206 -10.28 9.43 2.28
C VAL A 206 -10.58 9.17 3.76
N LYS A 207 -10.45 10.18 4.63
CA LYS A 207 -10.70 10.04 6.08
C LYS A 207 -12.18 10.20 6.46
N ASN A 208 -12.99 10.77 5.58
CA ASN A 208 -14.44 10.91 5.74
C ASN A 208 -15.17 9.65 5.23
#